data_1d857e11855144ff1c831c4ffee53b1a
#
_entry.id   1d857e11855144ff1c831c4ffee53b1a
#
_cell.length_a   1.000
_cell.length_b   1.000
_cell.length_c   1.000
_cell.angle_alpha   90.00
_cell.angle_beta   90.00
_cell.angle_gamma   90.00
#
_symmetry.space_group_name_H-M   'P 1'
#
loop_
_entity.id
_entity.type
_entity.pdbx_description
1 polymer ?
#
loop_
_entity_poly.entity_id
_entity_poly.type
_entity_poly.pdbx_seq_one_letter_code
_entity_poly.pdbx_strand_id
1 'polypeptide(L)'
;MKIPDSVRIGGVEYAVGYVENLRHGSDIAYGHIDFDNCRIELSSTDGTAHEKRCQILWHEILHGISEHAGLEIENEEAVVDMFAKGIYQVLQDNGGRLFDLKEVAHDE
;
A
#
# COMPACT_ATOMS: atom_id res chain seq x y z
N MET A 1 6.72 -4.15 -9.97
CA MET A 1 5.75 -3.06 -9.73
C MET A 1 6.51 -1.77 -9.47
N LYS A 2 5.99 -0.67 -9.98
CA LYS A 2 6.56 0.65 -9.73
C LYS A 2 5.77 1.32 -8.62
N ILE A 3 6.46 1.97 -7.70
CA ILE A 3 5.79 2.73 -6.64
C ILE A 3 5.38 4.09 -7.21
N PRO A 4 4.07 4.40 -7.21
CA PRO A 4 3.60 5.66 -7.79
C PRO A 4 3.81 6.84 -6.85
N ASP A 5 3.69 8.06 -7.38
CA ASP A 5 3.81 9.27 -6.56
C ASP A 5 2.55 9.52 -5.72
N SER A 6 1.44 8.93 -6.09
CA SER A 6 0.20 9.05 -5.33
C SER A 6 -0.73 7.88 -5.64
N VAL A 7 -1.66 7.62 -4.74
CA VAL A 7 -2.71 6.61 -4.93
C VAL A 7 -4.02 7.18 -4.42
N ARG A 8 -5.14 6.77 -5.04
CA ARG A 8 -6.47 7.15 -4.57
C ARG A 8 -7.08 6.00 -3.79
N ILE A 9 -7.58 6.28 -2.62
CA ILE A 9 -8.21 5.29 -1.75
C ILE A 9 -9.51 5.92 -1.26
N GLY A 10 -10.63 5.27 -1.49
CA GLY A 10 -11.92 5.80 -1.08
C GLY A 10 -12.23 7.15 -1.71
N GLY A 11 -11.72 7.42 -2.90
CA GLY A 11 -11.93 8.70 -3.55
C GLY A 11 -11.00 9.82 -3.09
N VAL A 12 -10.08 9.54 -2.18
CA VAL A 12 -9.16 10.54 -1.64
C VAL A 12 -7.76 10.27 -2.16
N GLU A 13 -7.07 11.32 -2.61
CA GLU A 13 -5.72 11.22 -3.12
C GLU A 13 -4.71 11.24 -1.97
N TYR A 14 -3.86 10.22 -1.91
CA TYR A 14 -2.78 10.14 -0.92
C TYR A 14 -1.45 10.28 -1.63
N ALA A 15 -0.65 11.26 -1.26
CA ALA A 15 0.71 11.40 -1.79
C ALA A 15 1.59 10.31 -1.18
N VAL A 16 2.42 9.70 -2.00
CA VAL A 16 3.36 8.68 -1.53
C VAL A 16 4.74 9.33 -1.44
N GLY A 17 5.33 9.31 -0.26
CA GLY A 17 6.63 9.91 -0.04
C GLY A 17 7.55 9.01 0.75
N TYR A 18 8.81 9.43 0.86
CA TYR A 18 9.84 8.68 1.57
C TYR A 18 10.33 9.50 2.74
N VAL A 19 10.52 8.85 3.88
CA VAL A 19 10.94 9.52 5.11
C VAL A 19 12.11 8.76 5.72
N GLU A 20 13.17 9.49 6.03
CA GLU A 20 14.32 8.93 6.73
C GLU A 20 13.96 8.78 8.20
N ASN A 21 14.38 7.67 8.79
CA ASN A 21 14.15 7.39 10.21
C ASN A 21 12.66 7.48 10.60
N LEU A 22 11.82 6.90 9.76
CA LEU A 22 10.39 6.88 10.03
C LEU A 22 10.13 6.15 11.35
N ARG A 23 9.28 6.75 12.19
CA ARG A 23 8.97 6.22 13.52
C ARG A 23 7.48 6.15 13.75
N HIS A 24 7.08 5.18 14.53
CA HIS A 24 5.72 5.08 15.07
C HIS A 24 5.89 5.04 16.58
N GLY A 25 5.71 6.20 17.22
CA GLY A 25 6.07 6.36 18.62
C GLY A 25 7.59 6.27 18.79
N SER A 26 8.07 5.35 19.63
CA SER A 26 9.50 5.13 19.81
C SER A 26 10.04 4.03 18.91
N ASP A 27 9.17 3.34 18.16
CA ASP A 27 9.59 2.21 17.33
C ASP A 27 9.93 2.65 15.91
N ILE A 28 10.85 1.91 15.30
CA ILE A 28 11.17 2.11 13.89
C ILE A 28 10.01 1.58 13.06
N ALA A 29 9.53 2.38 12.12
CA ALA A 29 8.47 1.98 11.22
C ALA A 29 9.00 1.89 9.80
N TYR A 30 8.42 1.02 8.99
CA TYR A 30 8.77 0.90 7.57
C TYR A 30 7.77 1.63 6.68
N GLY A 31 6.56 1.85 7.17
CA GLY A 31 5.53 2.60 6.47
C GLY A 31 4.51 3.18 7.43
N HIS A 32 3.75 4.14 6.95
CA HIS A 32 2.71 4.80 7.73
C HIS A 32 1.71 5.44 6.78
N ILE A 33 0.41 5.36 7.10
CA ILE A 33 -0.59 6.14 6.41
C ILE A 33 -1.13 7.19 7.36
N ASP A 34 -1.07 8.44 6.90
CA ASP A 34 -1.53 9.60 7.67
C ASP A 34 -2.84 10.05 7.04
N PHE A 35 -3.93 9.71 7.71
CA PHE A 35 -5.26 10.01 7.18
C PHE A 35 -5.58 11.51 7.24
N ASP A 36 -5.03 12.20 8.23
CA ASP A 36 -5.32 13.62 8.38
C ASP A 36 -4.65 14.47 7.31
N ASN A 37 -3.45 14.09 6.89
CA ASN A 37 -2.69 14.82 5.91
C ASN A 37 -2.69 14.15 4.53
N CYS A 38 -3.41 13.06 4.39
CA CYS A 38 -3.55 12.33 3.12
C CYS A 38 -2.21 11.95 2.53
N ARG A 39 -1.40 11.26 3.32
CA ARG A 39 -0.07 10.84 2.90
C ARG A 39 0.18 9.38 3.26
N ILE A 40 0.89 8.69 2.38
CA ILE A 40 1.51 7.41 2.71
C ILE A 40 3.01 7.66 2.74
N GLU A 41 3.65 7.30 3.83
CA GLU A 41 5.08 7.49 4.01
C GLU A 41 5.77 6.14 4.08
N LEU A 42 6.80 5.98 3.27
CA LEU A 42 7.61 4.76 3.24
C LEU A 42 9.00 5.10 3.75
N SER A 43 9.59 4.17 4.48
CA SER A 43 10.95 4.39 4.99
C SER A 43 11.94 4.46 3.84
N SER A 44 12.82 5.45 3.88
CA SER A 44 13.91 5.58 2.93
C SER A 44 15.21 4.99 3.47
N THR A 45 15.13 4.23 4.57
CA THR A 45 16.32 3.63 5.18
C THR A 45 17.07 2.78 4.18
N ASP A 46 18.39 2.99 4.12
CA ASP A 46 19.25 2.26 3.22
C ASP A 46 19.16 0.76 3.46
N GLY A 47 19.29 0.01 2.39
CA GLY A 47 19.23 -1.44 2.46
C GLY A 47 17.85 -2.04 2.38
N THR A 48 16.79 -1.22 2.36
CA THR A 48 15.44 -1.75 2.19
C THR A 48 15.23 -2.08 0.71
N ALA A 49 14.95 -3.34 0.43
CA ALA A 49 14.75 -3.77 -0.95
C ALA A 49 13.48 -3.16 -1.54
N HIS A 50 13.51 -2.93 -2.84
CA HIS A 50 12.35 -2.39 -3.56
C HIS A 50 11.10 -3.26 -3.36
N GLU A 51 11.26 -4.59 -3.39
CA GLU A 51 10.14 -5.49 -3.18
C GLU A 51 9.52 -5.32 -1.80
N LYS A 52 10.34 -5.09 -0.79
CA LYS A 52 9.85 -4.85 0.55
C LYS A 52 9.05 -3.56 0.60
N ARG A 53 9.52 -2.51 -0.06
CA ARG A 53 8.79 -1.24 -0.11
C ARG A 53 7.45 -1.38 -0.82
N CYS A 54 7.40 -2.20 -1.87
CA CYS A 54 6.14 -2.46 -2.56
C CYS A 54 5.14 -3.18 -1.64
N GLN A 55 5.60 -4.15 -0.87
CA GLN A 55 4.74 -4.84 0.08
C GLN A 55 4.24 -3.87 1.16
N ILE A 56 5.11 -2.99 1.63
CA ILE A 56 4.74 -1.99 2.63
C ILE A 56 3.71 -1.02 2.06
N LEU A 57 3.87 -0.60 0.81
CA LEU A 57 2.89 0.26 0.19
C LEU A 57 1.51 -0.40 0.17
N TRP A 58 1.43 -1.68 -0.21
CA TRP A 58 0.16 -2.41 -0.18
C TRP A 58 -0.40 -2.54 1.23
N HIS A 59 0.48 -2.71 2.22
CA HIS A 59 0.08 -2.76 3.62
C HIS A 59 -0.66 -1.45 4.01
N GLU A 60 -0.08 -0.30 3.66
CA GLU A 60 -0.70 0.97 3.99
C GLU A 60 -1.97 1.22 3.17
N ILE A 61 -1.99 0.82 1.89
CA ILE A 61 -3.20 0.92 1.08
C ILE A 61 -4.34 0.12 1.70
N LEU A 62 -4.06 -1.08 2.21
CA LEU A 62 -5.09 -1.91 2.82
C LEU A 62 -5.62 -1.31 4.10
N HIS A 63 -4.78 -0.69 4.92
CA HIS A 63 -5.26 0.09 6.06
C HIS A 63 -6.16 1.24 5.60
N GLY A 64 -5.78 1.88 4.50
CA GLY A 64 -6.59 2.95 3.92
C GLY A 64 -7.96 2.45 3.47
N ILE A 65 -8.01 1.29 2.82
CA ILE A 65 -9.27 0.69 2.38
C ILE A 65 -10.15 0.39 3.59
N SER A 66 -9.57 -0.19 4.63
CA SER A 66 -10.30 -0.51 5.85
C SER A 66 -10.90 0.75 6.48
N GLU A 67 -10.12 1.80 6.57
CA GLU A 67 -10.57 3.06 7.16
C GLU A 67 -11.71 3.67 6.34
N HIS A 68 -11.54 3.79 5.02
CA HIS A 68 -12.54 4.42 4.17
C HIS A 68 -13.82 3.60 4.04
N ALA A 69 -13.72 2.29 4.16
CA ALA A 69 -14.89 1.41 4.13
C ALA A 69 -15.57 1.31 5.48
N GLY A 70 -14.98 1.87 6.53
CA GLY A 70 -15.56 1.77 7.88
C GLY A 70 -15.52 0.37 8.45
N LEU A 71 -14.53 -0.42 8.06
CA LEU A 71 -14.43 -1.79 8.57
C LEU A 71 -13.85 -1.81 9.97
N GLU A 72 -14.35 -2.75 10.77
CA GLU A 72 -13.78 -2.99 12.09
C GLU A 72 -13.25 -4.41 12.09
N ILE A 73 -11.96 -4.55 11.86
CA ILE A 73 -11.30 -5.84 11.71
C ILE A 73 -10.50 -6.12 12.97
N GLU A 74 -10.84 -7.23 13.63
CA GLU A 74 -10.05 -7.68 14.77
C GLU A 74 -8.67 -8.11 14.29
N ASN A 75 -7.63 -7.68 14.97
CA ASN A 75 -6.24 -7.92 14.59
C ASN A 75 -5.93 -7.38 13.18
N GLU A 76 -6.40 -6.19 12.89
CA GLU A 76 -6.27 -5.59 11.55
C GLU A 76 -4.82 -5.61 11.06
N GLU A 77 -3.85 -5.30 11.93
CA GLU A 77 -2.46 -5.26 11.53
C GLU A 77 -1.98 -6.59 10.96
N ALA A 78 -2.32 -7.70 11.61
CA ALA A 78 -1.93 -9.02 11.14
C ALA A 78 -2.63 -9.41 9.84
N VAL A 79 -3.93 -9.10 9.75
CA VAL A 79 -4.73 -9.40 8.55
C VAL A 79 -4.19 -8.61 7.35
N VAL A 80 -3.96 -7.32 7.54
CA VAL A 80 -3.44 -6.44 6.50
C VAL A 80 -2.07 -6.92 6.04
N ASP A 81 -1.19 -7.29 6.98
CA ASP A 81 0.14 -7.74 6.63
C ASP A 81 0.11 -8.98 5.74
N MET A 82 -0.74 -9.95 6.07
CA MET A 82 -0.86 -11.17 5.29
C MET A 82 -1.42 -10.88 3.90
N PHE A 83 -2.48 -10.06 3.82
CA PHE A 83 -3.07 -9.73 2.53
C PHE A 83 -2.13 -8.91 1.66
N ALA A 84 -1.36 -7.99 2.25
CA ALA A 84 -0.42 -7.18 1.47
C ALA A 84 0.63 -8.06 0.79
N LYS A 85 1.16 -9.03 1.52
CA LYS A 85 2.13 -9.97 0.96
C LYS A 85 1.50 -10.82 -0.14
N GLY A 86 0.28 -11.30 0.09
CA GLY A 86 -0.42 -12.12 -0.89
C GLY A 86 -0.76 -11.34 -2.15
N ILE A 87 -1.24 -10.12 -2.01
CA ILE A 87 -1.56 -9.25 -3.15
C ILE A 87 -0.31 -9.00 -3.96
N TYR A 88 0.80 -8.64 -3.30
CA TYR A 88 2.03 -8.37 -4.02
C TYR A 88 2.49 -9.60 -4.80
N GLN A 89 2.39 -10.79 -4.21
CA GLN A 89 2.75 -12.03 -4.87
C GLN A 89 1.90 -12.27 -6.12
N VAL A 90 0.58 -12.06 -6.00
CA VAL A 90 -0.33 -12.22 -7.14
C VAL A 90 0.01 -11.23 -8.25
N LEU A 91 0.32 -9.99 -7.90
CA LEU A 91 0.69 -8.97 -8.88
C LEU A 91 2.00 -9.31 -9.59
N GLN A 92 2.98 -9.81 -8.83
CA GLN A 92 4.25 -10.22 -9.43
C GLN A 92 4.06 -11.35 -10.44
N ASP A 93 3.20 -12.30 -10.09
CA ASP A 93 2.99 -13.48 -10.94
C ASP A 93 2.09 -13.19 -12.13
N ASN A 94 1.22 -12.19 -12.07
CA ASN A 94 0.16 -12.03 -13.04
C ASN A 94 -0.02 -10.60 -13.56
N GLY A 95 0.89 -9.70 -13.25
CA GLY A 95 0.70 -8.27 -13.51
C GLY A 95 0.22 -7.92 -14.91
N GLY A 96 0.85 -8.48 -15.92
CA GLY A 96 0.47 -8.22 -17.29
C GLY A 96 -0.93 -8.69 -17.64
N ARG A 97 -1.40 -9.74 -16.99
CA ARG A 97 -2.75 -10.26 -17.24
C ARG A 97 -3.80 -9.43 -16.52
N LEU A 98 -3.45 -8.89 -15.35
CA LEU A 98 -4.41 -8.20 -14.51
C LEU A 98 -4.65 -6.75 -14.92
N PHE A 99 -3.68 -6.13 -15.58
CA PHE A 99 -3.74 -4.72 -15.85
C PHE A 99 -3.83 -4.34 -17.32
N ASP A 100 -4.25 -5.26 -18.18
CA ASP A 100 -4.51 -4.94 -19.57
C ASP A 100 -5.93 -4.38 -19.66
N LEU A 101 -6.05 -3.11 -19.39
CA LEU A 101 -7.35 -2.45 -19.34
C LEU A 101 -7.96 -2.21 -20.72
N LYS A 102 -7.21 -2.46 -21.78
CA LYS A 102 -7.74 -2.24 -23.11
C LYS A 102 -8.81 -3.25 -23.47
N GLU A 103 -8.82 -4.39 -22.79
CA GLU A 103 -9.76 -5.43 -23.12
C GLU A 103 -11.09 -5.32 -22.42
N VAL A 104 -11.22 -4.39 -21.51
CA VAL A 104 -12.39 -4.33 -20.66
C VAL A 104 -13.66 -4.07 -21.44
N ALA A 105 -13.58 -3.25 -22.43
CA ALA A 105 -14.79 -2.76 -23.06
C ALA A 105 -15.53 -3.79 -23.88
N HIS A 106 -14.90 -4.88 -24.29
CA HIS A 106 -15.57 -5.70 -25.22
C HIS A 106 -16.25 -6.88 -24.66
N ASP A 107 -16.22 -7.06 -23.46
CA ASP A 107 -16.76 -8.16 -22.96
C ASP A 107 -18.10 -8.13 -22.67
N GLU A 108 -18.62 -7.94 -22.92
CA GLU A 108 -19.84 -8.07 -22.69
C GLU A 108 -20.54 -8.67 -22.94
#